data_100863dfd0d6cc2235faeb0350106448
#
_entry.id   100863dfd0d6cc2235faeb0350106448
#
_cell.length_a   1.000
_cell.length_b   1.000
_cell.length_c   1.000
_cell.angle_alpha   90.00
_cell.angle_beta   90.00
_cell.angle_gamma   90.00
#
_symmetry.space_group_name_H-M   'P 1'
#
loop_
_entity.id
_entity.type
_entity.pdbx_description
1 polymer ?
#
loop_
_entity_poly.entity_id
_entity_poly.type
_entity_poly.pdbx_seq_one_letter_code
_entity_poly.pdbx_strand_id
1 'polypeptide(L)'
;VYGVPEKHPIEEDDPLVGVGHYGESKIDAERLVRVANGGGFETVIIRPKTFIGAERLGVFEILFDWIREGRRIYVLGSGENRYQLLAVDDLVDAIVRAGAADVAGETLNVGAMRFGTVRGDLQALIDHAGSSSRITPVPARPAEVILRGLELARVSPLAEWHYKTAHRDSFVDVSKAERLLGWAPRLSNAEALIETYDWYLANRGRQRAPGVTHRVPWNQQALGLLKRLS
;
A
#
# COMPACT_ATOMS: atom_id res chain seq x y z
N VAL A 1 10.63 3.45 -2.65
CA VAL A 1 12.03 3.90 -2.75
C VAL A 1 12.99 3.05 -1.91
N TYR A 2 12.57 2.49 -0.78
CA TYR A 2 13.43 1.71 0.13
C TYR A 2 13.65 0.23 -0.28
N GLY A 3 12.96 -0.27 -1.28
CA GLY A 3 13.10 -1.66 -1.73
C GLY A 3 12.60 -2.69 -0.73
N VAL A 4 13.43 -3.70 -0.46
CA VAL A 4 13.23 -4.70 0.59
C VAL A 4 14.25 -4.42 1.69
N PRO A 5 13.86 -3.68 2.73
CA PRO A 5 14.79 -3.26 3.76
C PRO A 5 15.16 -4.42 4.68
N GLU A 6 16.38 -4.35 5.23
CA GLU A 6 16.88 -5.31 6.22
C GLU A 6 16.62 -4.85 7.67
N LYS A 7 16.38 -3.53 7.85
CA LYS A 7 16.15 -2.88 9.14
C LYS A 7 14.71 -2.36 9.23
N HIS A 8 14.13 -2.43 10.42
CA HIS A 8 12.81 -1.84 10.74
C HIS A 8 12.80 -1.23 12.15
N PRO A 9 12.09 -0.11 12.36
CA PRO A 9 11.44 0.70 11.34
C PRO A 9 12.45 1.27 10.34
N ILE A 10 11.98 1.58 9.11
CA ILE A 10 12.78 2.25 8.09
C ILE A 10 12.77 3.75 8.40
N GLU A 11 13.94 4.36 8.42
CA GLU A 11 14.13 5.80 8.64
C GLU A 11 14.36 6.53 7.31
N GLU A 12 14.22 7.88 7.30
CA GLU A 12 14.37 8.68 6.09
C GLU A 12 15.77 8.63 5.49
N ASP A 13 16.79 8.42 6.33
CA ASP A 13 18.20 8.36 5.93
C ASP A 13 18.66 6.96 5.52
N ASP A 14 17.77 5.96 5.61
CA ASP A 14 18.08 4.60 5.16
C ASP A 14 18.30 4.55 3.63
N PRO A 15 19.14 3.63 3.13
CA PRO A 15 19.49 3.55 1.72
C PRO A 15 18.28 3.42 0.80
N LEU A 16 18.29 4.17 -0.30
CA LEU A 16 17.28 4.09 -1.33
C LEU A 16 17.67 3.00 -2.34
N VAL A 17 16.88 1.95 -2.39
CA VAL A 17 17.07 0.81 -3.30
C VAL A 17 15.72 0.52 -3.97
N GLY A 18 15.54 1.04 -5.17
CA GLY A 18 14.28 0.85 -5.92
C GLY A 18 14.01 -0.62 -6.25
N VAL A 19 12.75 -1.03 -6.17
CA VAL A 19 12.30 -2.30 -6.75
C VAL A 19 11.75 -2.02 -8.14
N GLY A 20 12.49 -2.49 -9.16
CA GLY A 20 12.14 -2.31 -10.56
C GLY A 20 12.10 -0.83 -11.00
N HIS A 21 11.74 -0.60 -12.24
CA HIS A 21 11.75 0.73 -12.84
C HIS A 21 10.88 1.77 -12.11
N TYR A 22 9.79 1.33 -11.45
CA TYR A 22 8.95 2.24 -10.68
C TYR A 22 9.71 2.83 -9.49
N GLY A 23 10.34 1.98 -8.69
CA GLY A 23 11.12 2.43 -7.53
C GLY A 23 12.30 3.33 -7.95
N GLU A 24 13.01 2.96 -9.01
CA GLU A 24 14.10 3.74 -9.57
C GLU A 24 13.64 5.12 -10.04
N SER A 25 12.53 5.21 -10.79
CA SER A 25 11.98 6.49 -11.24
C SER A 25 11.57 7.41 -10.09
N LYS A 26 11.12 6.85 -8.95
CA LYS A 26 10.81 7.65 -7.76
C LYS A 26 12.06 8.17 -7.07
N ILE A 27 13.13 7.40 -7.03
CA ILE A 27 14.43 7.84 -6.50
C ILE A 27 14.98 8.99 -7.38
N ASP A 28 14.92 8.87 -8.69
CA ASP A 28 15.37 9.91 -9.60
C ASP A 28 14.52 11.19 -9.46
N ALA A 29 13.20 11.07 -9.30
CA ALA A 29 12.33 12.20 -9.02
C ALA A 29 12.71 12.92 -7.71
N GLU A 30 13.03 12.17 -6.64
CA GLU A 30 13.50 12.77 -5.39
C GLU A 30 14.83 13.53 -5.57
N ARG A 31 15.77 13.00 -6.36
CA ARG A 31 17.03 13.69 -6.66
C ARG A 31 16.78 15.03 -7.35
N LEU A 32 15.88 15.06 -8.34
CA LEU A 32 15.52 16.29 -9.03
C LEU A 32 14.86 17.32 -8.10
N VAL A 33 13.94 16.85 -7.23
CA VAL A 33 13.27 17.73 -6.24
C VAL A 33 14.29 18.32 -5.27
N ARG A 34 15.26 17.52 -4.78
CA ARG A 34 16.32 18.01 -3.88
C ARG A 34 17.21 19.07 -4.55
N VAL A 35 17.56 18.87 -5.83
CA VAL A 35 18.33 19.86 -6.60
C VAL A 35 17.55 21.14 -6.83
N ALA A 36 16.24 21.06 -6.99
CA ALA A 36 15.38 22.23 -7.19
C ALA A 36 15.13 23.02 -5.91
N ASN A 37 15.38 22.43 -4.73
CA ASN A 37 15.16 23.11 -3.45
C ASN A 37 16.16 24.27 -3.26
N GLY A 38 15.67 25.47 -2.98
CA GLY A 38 16.46 26.67 -2.76
C GLY A 38 16.14 27.78 -3.78
N GLY A 39 16.81 28.92 -3.68
CA GLY A 39 16.64 30.04 -4.63
C GLY A 39 15.22 30.62 -4.71
N GLY A 40 14.42 30.46 -3.65
CA GLY A 40 13.00 30.86 -3.59
C GLY A 40 12.00 29.79 -4.01
N PHE A 41 12.48 28.59 -4.32
CA PHE A 41 11.63 27.42 -4.55
C PHE A 41 11.84 26.39 -3.45
N GLU A 42 10.90 26.34 -2.53
CA GLU A 42 10.93 25.43 -1.38
C GLU A 42 10.24 24.11 -1.70
N THR A 43 10.86 22.99 -1.35
CA THR A 43 10.34 21.66 -1.62
C THR A 43 10.37 20.81 -0.36
N VAL A 44 9.41 19.88 -0.23
CA VAL A 44 9.38 18.84 0.78
C VAL A 44 9.05 17.50 0.11
N ILE A 45 9.71 16.44 0.55
CA ILE A 45 9.48 15.09 0.04
C ILE A 45 8.69 14.31 1.08
N ILE A 46 7.53 13.81 0.68
CA ILE A 46 6.71 12.90 1.50
C ILE A 46 6.81 11.50 0.92
N ARG A 47 7.20 10.53 1.74
CA ARG A 47 7.31 9.12 1.39
C ARG A 47 6.19 8.32 2.06
N PRO A 48 5.02 8.19 1.43
CA PRO A 48 3.94 7.42 2.01
C PRO A 48 4.20 5.91 1.89
N LYS A 49 3.75 5.17 2.91
CA LYS A 49 3.52 3.74 2.78
C LYS A 49 2.37 3.48 1.80
N THR A 50 2.11 2.21 1.50
CA THR A 50 0.96 1.84 0.66
C THR A 50 -0.30 2.45 1.23
N PHE A 51 -0.97 3.31 0.46
CA PHE A 51 -2.14 4.02 0.94
C PHE A 51 -3.42 3.59 0.23
N ILE A 52 -4.51 3.61 0.98
CA ILE A 52 -5.82 3.10 0.60
C ILE A 52 -6.90 4.06 1.10
N GLY A 53 -8.02 4.12 0.40
CA GLY A 53 -9.16 4.95 0.80
C GLY A 53 -10.19 5.06 -0.31
N ALA A 54 -11.19 5.91 -0.08
CA ALA A 54 -12.25 6.22 -1.03
C ALA A 54 -11.65 6.59 -2.40
N GLU A 55 -12.22 6.04 -3.48
CA GLU A 55 -11.79 6.21 -4.87
C GLU A 55 -10.35 5.76 -5.20
N ARG A 56 -9.63 5.18 -4.23
CA ARG A 56 -8.27 4.68 -4.42
C ARG A 56 -8.10 3.25 -3.90
N LEU A 57 -8.82 2.33 -4.50
CA LEU A 57 -8.83 0.93 -4.09
C LEU A 57 -7.61 0.16 -4.62
N GLY A 58 -7.20 0.40 -5.88
CA GLY A 58 -6.12 -0.34 -6.50
C GLY A 58 -6.35 -1.85 -6.44
N VAL A 59 -5.31 -2.60 -6.08
CA VAL A 59 -5.36 -4.07 -5.93
C VAL A 59 -6.31 -4.53 -4.81
N PHE A 60 -6.59 -3.68 -3.82
CA PHE A 60 -7.49 -4.02 -2.72
C PHE A 60 -8.94 -4.22 -3.16
N GLU A 61 -9.33 -3.68 -4.31
CA GLU A 61 -10.66 -3.96 -4.88
C GLU A 61 -10.86 -5.45 -5.14
N ILE A 62 -9.82 -6.14 -5.60
CA ILE A 62 -9.84 -7.60 -5.80
C ILE A 62 -10.04 -8.32 -4.46
N LEU A 63 -9.30 -7.90 -3.43
CA LEU A 63 -9.42 -8.43 -2.07
C LEU A 63 -10.84 -8.25 -1.53
N PHE A 64 -11.39 -7.04 -1.66
CA PHE A 64 -12.74 -6.71 -1.18
C PHE A 64 -13.83 -7.52 -1.88
N ASP A 65 -13.70 -7.71 -3.19
CA ASP A 65 -14.63 -8.53 -3.97
C ASP A 65 -14.58 -10.00 -3.52
N TRP A 66 -13.40 -10.52 -3.20
CA TRP A 66 -13.24 -11.88 -2.69
C TRP A 66 -13.80 -12.04 -1.28
N ILE A 67 -13.54 -11.10 -0.38
CA ILE A 67 -14.10 -11.11 0.98
C ILE A 67 -15.63 -11.06 0.93
N ARG A 68 -16.21 -10.18 0.13
CA ARG A 68 -17.65 -10.05 -0.06
C ARG A 68 -18.29 -11.36 -0.54
N GLU A 69 -17.59 -12.13 -1.37
CA GLU A 69 -18.08 -13.40 -1.91
C GLU A 69 -17.72 -14.62 -1.04
N GLY A 70 -17.10 -14.43 0.13
CA GLY A 70 -16.70 -15.50 1.01
C GLY A 70 -15.58 -16.40 0.46
N ARG A 71 -14.74 -15.87 -0.46
CA ARG A 71 -13.66 -16.62 -1.11
C ARG A 71 -12.44 -16.75 -0.19
N ARG A 72 -11.59 -17.72 -0.49
CA ARG A 72 -10.31 -17.87 0.21
C ARG A 72 -9.38 -16.70 -0.13
N ILE A 73 -8.77 -16.12 0.91
CA ILE A 73 -7.80 -15.03 0.77
C ILE A 73 -6.40 -15.63 0.88
N TYR A 74 -5.70 -15.69 -0.24
CA TYR A 74 -4.34 -16.22 -0.28
C TYR A 74 -3.33 -15.14 0.15
N VAL A 75 -2.52 -15.45 1.17
CA VAL A 75 -1.44 -14.59 1.63
C VAL A 75 -0.09 -15.25 1.36
N LEU A 76 0.86 -14.48 0.88
CA LEU A 76 2.23 -14.97 0.65
C LEU A 76 2.94 -15.16 1.99
N GLY A 77 3.56 -16.32 2.18
CA GLY A 77 4.15 -16.70 3.47
C GLY A 77 3.07 -17.01 4.52
N SER A 78 3.38 -16.83 5.79
CA SER A 78 2.47 -17.08 6.92
C SER A 78 1.40 -15.99 7.11
N GLY A 79 1.69 -14.78 6.63
CA GLY A 79 0.92 -13.57 6.94
C GLY A 79 1.25 -12.95 8.29
N GLU A 80 2.24 -13.46 9.02
CA GLU A 80 2.67 -12.91 10.32
C GLU A 80 3.62 -11.72 10.19
N ASN A 81 4.02 -11.39 8.97
CA ASN A 81 4.80 -10.19 8.71
C ASN A 81 3.95 -8.92 8.91
N ARG A 82 4.63 -7.84 9.32
CA ARG A 82 4.02 -6.53 9.56
C ARG A 82 4.14 -5.67 8.31
N TYR A 83 3.01 -5.25 7.76
CA TYR A 83 2.97 -4.42 6.56
C TYR A 83 2.15 -3.17 6.82
N GLN A 84 2.84 -2.04 6.97
CA GLN A 84 2.20 -0.76 7.28
C GLN A 84 1.45 -0.21 6.07
N LEU A 85 0.21 0.20 6.30
CA LEU A 85 -0.63 0.95 5.36
C LEU A 85 -0.72 2.41 5.79
N LEU A 86 -1.51 3.19 5.04
CA LEU A 86 -1.86 4.56 5.36
C LEU A 86 -3.25 4.86 4.78
N ALA A 87 -4.12 5.50 5.54
CA ALA A 87 -5.37 6.02 5.00
C ALA A 87 -5.08 7.21 4.07
N VAL A 88 -5.81 7.31 2.95
CA VAL A 88 -5.62 8.40 1.99
C VAL A 88 -5.86 9.77 2.62
N ASP A 89 -6.83 9.88 3.53
CA ASP A 89 -7.15 11.14 4.21
C ASP A 89 -6.04 11.55 5.19
N ASP A 90 -5.38 10.59 5.84
CA ASP A 90 -4.21 10.88 6.68
C ASP A 90 -3.01 11.32 5.83
N LEU A 91 -2.84 10.77 4.61
CA LEU A 91 -1.84 11.27 3.67
C LEU A 91 -2.15 12.70 3.23
N VAL A 92 -3.40 13.01 2.92
CA VAL A 92 -3.82 14.38 2.53
C VAL A 92 -3.55 15.36 3.67
N ASP A 93 -3.87 15.00 4.92
CA ASP A 93 -3.58 15.84 6.09
C ASP A 93 -2.06 16.09 6.24
N ALA A 94 -1.22 15.04 6.04
CA ALA A 94 0.23 15.19 6.06
C ALA A 94 0.73 16.18 4.97
N ILE A 95 0.19 16.08 3.75
CA ILE A 95 0.56 16.96 2.63
C ILE A 95 0.16 18.41 2.93
N VAL A 96 -1.06 18.64 3.43
CA VAL A 96 -1.56 19.98 3.76
C VAL A 96 -0.71 20.62 4.87
N ARG A 97 -0.39 19.86 5.92
CA ARG A 97 0.47 20.33 7.02
C ARG A 97 1.88 20.64 6.54
N ALA A 98 2.47 19.78 5.71
CA ALA A 98 3.80 20.01 5.15
C ALA A 98 3.85 21.28 4.29
N GLY A 99 2.79 21.58 3.55
CA GLY A 99 2.68 22.82 2.77
C GLY A 99 2.51 24.10 3.62
N ALA A 100 2.14 23.96 4.88
CA ALA A 100 1.94 25.07 5.81
C ALA A 100 3.09 25.22 6.83
N ALA A 101 3.95 24.22 6.98
CA ALA A 101 5.05 24.19 7.95
C ALA A 101 6.38 24.66 7.31
N ASP A 102 7.30 25.14 8.16
CA ASP A 102 8.67 25.46 7.75
C ASP A 102 9.52 24.17 7.71
N VAL A 103 9.36 23.41 6.64
CA VAL A 103 10.01 22.10 6.44
C VAL A 103 10.69 22.00 5.07
N ALA A 104 11.14 23.11 4.53
CA ALA A 104 11.84 23.16 3.25
C ALA A 104 13.08 22.26 3.26
N GLY A 105 13.24 21.46 2.22
CA GLY A 105 14.35 20.49 2.07
C GLY A 105 14.18 19.20 2.84
N GLU A 106 13.15 19.06 3.68
CA GLU A 106 12.94 17.86 4.49
C GLU A 106 12.38 16.70 3.66
N THR A 107 12.67 15.50 4.15
CA THR A 107 12.03 14.25 3.71
C THR A 107 11.31 13.64 4.88
N LEU A 108 10.08 13.22 4.68
CA LEU A 108 9.18 12.74 5.73
C LEU A 108 8.55 11.41 5.34
N ASN A 109 8.75 10.39 6.17
CA ASN A 109 8.01 9.14 6.08
C ASN A 109 6.62 9.30 6.69
N VAL A 110 5.58 8.77 6.05
CA VAL A 110 4.21 8.76 6.56
C VAL A 110 3.56 7.37 6.41
N GLY A 111 2.94 6.90 7.47
CA GLY A 111 2.30 5.58 7.55
C GLY A 111 1.45 5.47 8.81
N ALA A 112 0.62 4.44 8.94
CA ALA A 112 -0.16 4.22 10.14
C ALA A 112 0.74 3.98 11.37
N MET A 113 0.40 4.55 12.52
CA MET A 113 1.11 4.27 13.78
C MET A 113 0.65 2.96 14.44
N ARG A 114 -0.60 2.58 14.19
CA ARG A 114 -1.21 1.35 14.71
C ARG A 114 -1.42 0.36 13.58
N PHE A 115 -0.66 -0.72 13.59
CA PHE A 115 -0.79 -1.80 12.59
C PHE A 115 -0.34 -3.13 13.19
N GLY A 116 -1.02 -4.19 12.77
CA GLY A 116 -0.75 -5.56 13.17
C GLY A 116 0.07 -6.34 12.13
N THR A 117 -0.13 -7.65 12.12
CA THR A 117 0.33 -8.52 11.05
C THR A 117 -0.64 -8.45 9.86
N VAL A 118 -0.19 -8.80 8.67
CA VAL A 118 -1.06 -8.90 7.48
C VAL A 118 -2.26 -9.80 7.77
N ARG A 119 -2.04 -10.94 8.45
CA ARG A 119 -3.10 -11.85 8.86
C ARG A 119 -4.08 -11.19 9.82
N GLY A 120 -3.59 -10.48 10.83
CA GLY A 120 -4.43 -9.83 11.85
C GLY A 120 -5.31 -8.73 11.24
N ASP A 121 -4.72 -7.86 10.40
CA ASP A 121 -5.46 -6.78 9.76
C ASP A 121 -6.52 -7.31 8.77
N LEU A 122 -6.19 -8.36 8.01
CA LEU A 122 -7.15 -9.03 7.12
C LEU A 122 -8.25 -9.77 7.88
N GLN A 123 -7.93 -10.39 9.02
CA GLN A 123 -8.94 -11.06 9.85
C GLN A 123 -9.94 -10.05 10.41
N ALA A 124 -9.47 -8.91 10.92
CA ALA A 124 -10.33 -7.83 11.38
C ALA A 124 -11.31 -7.36 10.28
N LEU A 125 -10.84 -7.24 9.05
CA LEU A 125 -11.70 -6.90 7.91
C LEU A 125 -12.71 -8.01 7.57
N ILE A 126 -12.30 -9.28 7.60
CA ILE A 126 -13.19 -10.43 7.35
C ILE A 126 -14.29 -10.52 8.41
N ASP A 127 -13.92 -10.31 9.68
CA ASP A 127 -14.84 -10.31 10.81
C ASP A 127 -15.85 -9.16 10.72
N HIS A 128 -15.38 -7.93 10.39
CA HIS A 128 -16.24 -6.78 10.13
C HIS A 128 -17.23 -7.02 8.99
N ALA A 129 -16.74 -7.62 7.90
CA ALA A 129 -17.58 -7.94 6.73
C ALA A 129 -18.61 -9.06 7.00
N GLY A 130 -18.54 -9.76 8.14
CA GLY A 130 -19.35 -10.95 8.42
C GLY A 130 -19.13 -12.06 7.37
N SER A 131 -17.93 -12.11 6.77
CA SER A 131 -17.64 -12.98 5.64
C SER A 131 -17.21 -14.37 6.07
N SER A 132 -17.58 -15.39 5.28
CA SER A 132 -17.08 -16.76 5.43
C SER A 132 -15.68 -16.97 4.87
N SER A 133 -15.02 -15.92 4.41
CA SER A 133 -13.65 -15.97 3.86
C SER A 133 -12.67 -16.53 4.87
N ARG A 134 -11.66 -17.26 4.36
CA ARG A 134 -10.59 -17.82 5.19
C ARG A 134 -9.23 -17.43 4.63
N ILE A 135 -8.34 -16.97 5.49
CA ILE A 135 -6.96 -16.67 5.14
C ILE A 135 -6.20 -17.97 4.94
N THR A 136 -5.63 -18.15 3.76
CA THR A 136 -4.88 -19.33 3.36
C THR A 136 -3.44 -18.95 3.04
N PRO A 137 -2.45 -19.35 3.85
CA PRO A 137 -1.05 -19.11 3.57
C PRO A 137 -0.59 -19.93 2.38
N VAL A 138 0.23 -19.30 1.52
CA VAL A 138 0.88 -19.98 0.40
C VAL A 138 2.40 -19.78 0.50
N PRO A 139 3.21 -20.81 0.22
CA PRO A 139 4.67 -20.67 0.29
C PRO A 139 5.16 -19.55 -0.63
N ALA A 140 5.89 -18.58 -0.07
CA ALA A 140 6.25 -17.35 -0.80
C ALA A 140 7.12 -17.63 -2.04
N ARG A 141 8.19 -18.45 -1.92
CA ARG A 141 9.12 -18.73 -3.02
C ARG A 141 8.46 -19.34 -4.26
N PRO A 142 7.66 -20.42 -4.19
CA PRO A 142 6.94 -20.94 -5.35
C PRO A 142 5.95 -19.94 -5.92
N ALA A 143 5.24 -19.21 -5.06
CA ALA A 143 4.26 -18.21 -5.50
C ALA A 143 4.92 -17.04 -6.24
N GLU A 144 6.08 -16.55 -5.79
CA GLU A 144 6.85 -15.52 -6.49
C GLU A 144 7.25 -15.97 -7.91
N VAL A 145 7.72 -17.21 -8.06
CA VAL A 145 8.11 -17.76 -9.39
C VAL A 145 6.90 -17.79 -10.32
N ILE A 146 5.75 -18.25 -9.83
CA ILE A 146 4.51 -18.31 -10.61
C ILE A 146 4.06 -16.89 -10.99
N LEU A 147 4.01 -15.97 -10.02
CA LEU A 147 3.58 -14.58 -10.25
C LEU A 147 4.49 -13.87 -11.24
N ARG A 148 5.80 -14.08 -11.14
CA ARG A 148 6.76 -13.55 -12.12
C ARG A 148 6.51 -14.11 -13.53
N GLY A 149 6.23 -15.40 -13.66
CA GLY A 149 5.87 -16.00 -14.94
C GLY A 149 4.60 -15.39 -15.53
N LEU A 150 3.56 -15.18 -14.70
CA LEU A 150 2.31 -14.55 -15.09
C LEU A 150 2.48 -13.06 -15.46
N GLU A 151 3.36 -12.34 -14.76
CA GLU A 151 3.71 -10.95 -15.08
C GLU A 151 4.40 -10.85 -16.44
N LEU A 152 5.41 -11.71 -16.70
CA LEU A 152 6.09 -11.77 -17.98
C LEU A 152 5.14 -12.11 -19.13
N ALA A 153 4.15 -12.97 -18.89
CA ALA A 153 3.08 -13.30 -19.83
C ALA A 153 2.02 -12.19 -19.95
N ARG A 154 2.11 -11.11 -19.17
CA ARG A 154 1.13 -10.00 -19.11
C ARG A 154 -0.29 -10.43 -18.74
N VAL A 155 -0.42 -11.50 -17.96
CA VAL A 155 -1.71 -12.04 -17.48
C VAL A 155 -1.87 -11.92 -15.95
N SER A 156 -0.96 -11.21 -15.27
CA SER A 156 -1.04 -10.88 -13.85
C SER A 156 -1.38 -9.41 -13.64
N PRO A 157 -2.33 -9.07 -12.77
CA PRO A 157 -2.55 -7.69 -12.34
C PRO A 157 -1.49 -7.22 -11.33
N LEU A 158 -0.68 -8.15 -10.76
CA LEU A 158 0.32 -7.85 -9.75
C LEU A 158 1.67 -7.58 -10.43
N ALA A 159 2.29 -6.45 -10.09
CA ALA A 159 3.65 -6.12 -10.48
C ALA A 159 4.68 -6.64 -9.45
N GLU A 160 5.94 -6.70 -9.85
CA GLU A 160 7.05 -7.26 -9.07
C GLU A 160 7.11 -6.76 -7.62
N TRP A 161 6.91 -5.48 -7.40
CA TRP A 161 6.96 -4.90 -6.07
C TRP A 161 5.84 -5.39 -5.13
N HIS A 162 4.66 -5.79 -5.67
CA HIS A 162 3.59 -6.32 -4.85
C HIS A 162 3.98 -7.66 -4.20
N TYR A 163 4.49 -8.61 -4.99
CA TYR A 163 4.75 -9.95 -4.48
C TYR A 163 6.12 -10.10 -3.81
N LYS A 164 7.11 -9.26 -4.14
CA LYS A 164 8.42 -9.27 -3.46
C LYS A 164 8.38 -8.70 -2.04
N THR A 165 7.46 -7.79 -1.77
CA THR A 165 7.38 -7.13 -0.45
C THR A 165 6.26 -7.67 0.44
N ALA A 166 5.21 -8.28 -0.12
CA ALA A 166 3.99 -8.63 0.59
C ALA A 166 4.18 -9.64 1.75
N HIS A 167 5.22 -10.47 1.70
CA HIS A 167 5.49 -11.50 2.71
C HIS A 167 6.63 -11.13 3.68
N ARG A 168 7.10 -9.88 3.63
CA ARG A 168 8.18 -9.36 4.46
C ARG A 168 7.69 -8.20 5.31
N ASP A 169 8.38 -7.97 6.41
CA ASP A 169 8.14 -6.76 7.19
C ASP A 169 8.39 -5.52 6.32
N SER A 170 7.52 -4.55 6.43
CA SER A 170 7.64 -3.31 5.67
C SER A 170 6.92 -2.17 6.38
N PHE A 171 7.63 -1.46 7.24
CA PHE A 171 7.12 -0.31 7.97
C PHE A 171 8.19 0.73 8.21
N VAL A 172 7.78 1.98 8.24
CA VAL A 172 8.63 3.17 8.40
C VAL A 172 8.45 3.80 9.77
N ASP A 173 9.48 4.51 10.24
CA ASP A 173 9.36 5.45 11.34
C ASP A 173 8.64 6.71 10.86
N VAL A 174 7.67 7.19 11.63
CA VAL A 174 6.89 8.41 11.32
C VAL A 174 7.15 9.53 12.32
N SER A 175 8.03 9.33 13.28
CA SER A 175 8.31 10.27 14.36
C SER A 175 8.82 11.62 13.88
N LYS A 176 9.49 11.66 12.73
CA LYS A 176 9.95 12.90 12.12
C LYS A 176 8.76 13.73 11.61
N ALA A 177 7.80 13.11 10.93
CA ALA A 177 6.59 13.79 10.48
C ALA A 177 5.73 14.24 11.68
N GLU A 178 5.62 13.43 12.73
CA GLU A 178 4.94 13.79 13.97
C GLU A 178 5.58 15.04 14.59
N ARG A 179 6.89 15.06 14.75
CA ARG A 179 7.62 16.18 15.36
C ARG A 179 7.58 17.47 14.55
N LEU A 180 7.78 17.38 13.24
CA LEU A 180 7.92 18.56 12.39
C LEU A 180 6.57 19.14 11.93
N LEU A 181 5.55 18.30 11.76
CA LEU A 181 4.24 18.71 11.26
C LEU A 181 3.16 18.75 12.34
N GLY A 182 3.41 18.23 13.55
CA GLY A 182 2.36 17.95 14.52
C GLY A 182 1.32 16.97 13.96
N TRP A 183 1.74 16.09 13.03
CA TRP A 183 0.88 15.16 12.32
C TRP A 183 0.87 13.81 13.01
N ALA A 184 -0.30 13.20 13.10
CA ALA A 184 -0.47 11.82 13.50
C ALA A 184 -1.60 11.17 12.69
N PRO A 185 -1.40 9.95 12.17
CA PRO A 185 -2.46 9.25 11.44
C PRO A 185 -3.59 8.87 12.39
N ARG A 186 -4.81 9.05 11.95
CA ARG A 186 -6.02 8.77 12.74
C ARG A 186 -6.35 7.29 12.75
N LEU A 187 -6.19 6.64 11.59
CA LEU A 187 -6.60 5.27 11.38
C LEU A 187 -5.44 4.28 11.54
N SER A 188 -5.74 3.14 12.13
CA SER A 188 -4.91 1.94 12.03
C SER A 188 -5.04 1.29 10.64
N ASN A 189 -4.19 0.31 10.33
CA ASN A 189 -4.33 -0.49 9.11
C ASN A 189 -5.72 -1.12 8.99
N ALA A 190 -6.18 -1.78 10.06
CA ALA A 190 -7.48 -2.45 10.05
C ALA A 190 -8.63 -1.47 9.85
N GLU A 191 -8.61 -0.32 10.55
CA GLU A 191 -9.62 0.72 10.37
C GLU A 191 -9.62 1.29 8.95
N ALA A 192 -8.46 1.56 8.37
CA ALA A 192 -8.35 2.03 6.99
C ALA A 192 -8.88 1.01 5.96
N LEU A 193 -8.61 -0.27 6.18
CA LEU A 193 -9.17 -1.36 5.35
C LEU A 193 -10.68 -1.44 5.48
N ILE A 194 -11.22 -1.36 6.69
CA ILE A 194 -12.64 -1.43 7.00
C ILE A 194 -13.40 -0.24 6.39
N GLU A 195 -12.95 0.99 6.64
CA GLU A 195 -13.60 2.19 6.09
C GLU A 195 -13.59 2.16 4.55
N THR A 196 -12.49 1.72 3.96
CA THR A 196 -12.38 1.60 2.51
C THR A 196 -13.29 0.51 1.95
N TYR A 197 -13.44 -0.60 2.66
CA TYR A 197 -14.36 -1.68 2.29
C TYR A 197 -15.82 -1.23 2.35
N ASP A 198 -16.22 -0.52 3.40
CA ASP A 198 -17.57 0.02 3.54
C ASP A 198 -17.87 1.03 2.41
N TRP A 199 -16.90 1.89 2.10
CA TRP A 199 -17.01 2.77 0.93
C TRP A 199 -17.14 2.00 -0.38
N TYR A 200 -16.34 0.93 -0.56
CA TYR A 200 -16.43 0.06 -1.75
C TYR A 200 -17.83 -0.54 -1.88
N LEU A 201 -18.41 -1.07 -0.81
CA LEU A 201 -19.76 -1.63 -0.84
C LEU A 201 -20.81 -0.59 -1.23
N ALA A 202 -20.75 0.60 -0.65
CA ALA A 202 -21.69 1.69 -0.91
C ALA A 202 -21.59 2.25 -2.34
N ASN A 203 -20.43 2.14 -2.99
CA ASN A 203 -20.15 2.76 -4.30
C ASN A 203 -19.96 1.77 -5.45
N ARG A 204 -20.14 0.49 -5.22
CA ARG A 204 -19.86 -0.60 -6.15
C ARG A 204 -20.65 -0.53 -7.47
N GLY A 205 -21.86 0.02 -7.46
CA GLY A 205 -22.71 0.16 -8.66
C GLY A 205 -22.42 1.39 -9.52
N ARG A 206 -21.51 2.28 -9.08
CA ARG A 206 -21.18 3.47 -9.87
C ARG A 206 -20.31 3.08 -11.06
N GLN A 207 -20.78 3.43 -12.28
CA GLN A 207 -19.97 3.28 -13.48
C GLN A 207 -18.72 4.17 -13.35
N ARG A 208 -17.55 3.55 -13.35
CA ARG A 208 -16.28 4.26 -13.40
C ARG A 208 -15.82 4.31 -14.84
N ALA A 209 -15.33 5.47 -15.30
CA ALA A 209 -14.79 5.61 -16.64
C ALA A 209 -13.64 4.60 -16.87
N PRO A 210 -13.57 3.92 -18.02
CA PRO A 210 -12.47 3.02 -18.32
C PRO A 210 -11.13 3.79 -18.34
N GLY A 211 -10.09 3.24 -17.74
CA GLY A 211 -8.77 3.87 -17.69
C GLY A 211 -7.73 3.01 -16.98
N VAL A 212 -6.48 3.42 -16.98
CA VAL A 212 -5.34 2.71 -16.37
C VAL A 212 -4.88 3.41 -15.08
N THR A 213 -5.81 3.74 -14.19
CA THR A 213 -5.51 4.43 -12.94
C THR A 213 -5.98 3.59 -11.75
N HIS A 214 -5.50 3.89 -10.55
CA HIS A 214 -5.97 3.27 -9.31
C HIS A 214 -7.46 3.56 -8.98
N ARG A 215 -8.13 4.36 -9.80
CA ARG A 215 -9.57 4.67 -9.72
C ARG A 215 -10.44 3.72 -10.55
N VAL A 216 -9.84 2.85 -11.36
CA VAL A 216 -10.55 1.94 -12.27
C VAL A 216 -10.53 0.54 -11.68
N PRO A 217 -11.63 -0.23 -11.81
CA PRO A 217 -11.65 -1.62 -11.41
C PRO A 217 -10.48 -2.39 -12.03
N TRP A 218 -9.71 -3.06 -11.20
CA TRP A 218 -8.61 -3.88 -11.67
C TRP A 218 -9.15 -5.18 -12.28
N ASN A 219 -8.77 -5.47 -13.52
CA ASN A 219 -9.09 -6.73 -14.14
C ASN A 219 -8.36 -7.86 -13.39
N GLN A 220 -9.11 -8.83 -12.88
CA GLN A 220 -8.56 -9.92 -12.08
C GLN A 220 -7.67 -10.89 -12.88
N GLN A 221 -7.79 -10.88 -14.23
CA GLN A 221 -6.96 -11.71 -15.13
C GLN A 221 -6.80 -13.15 -14.60
N ALA A 222 -5.55 -13.65 -14.45
CA ALA A 222 -5.28 -14.99 -13.93
C ALA A 222 -5.79 -15.22 -12.50
N LEU A 223 -5.89 -14.18 -11.67
CA LEU A 223 -6.48 -14.28 -10.32
C LEU A 223 -7.97 -14.60 -10.36
N GLY A 224 -8.68 -14.25 -11.44
CA GLY A 224 -10.06 -14.63 -11.64
C GLY A 224 -10.29 -16.13 -11.79
N LEU A 225 -9.30 -16.87 -12.29
CA LEU A 225 -9.30 -18.34 -12.31
C LEU A 225 -9.13 -18.92 -10.90
N LEU A 226 -8.21 -18.39 -10.12
CA LEU A 226 -8.00 -18.75 -8.72
C LEU A 226 -9.27 -18.49 -7.89
N LYS A 227 -9.97 -17.39 -8.14
CA LYS A 227 -11.24 -17.05 -7.50
C LYS A 227 -12.32 -18.13 -7.71
N ARG A 228 -12.37 -18.73 -8.90
CA ARG A 228 -13.36 -19.78 -9.22
C ARG A 228 -13.07 -21.12 -8.52
N LEU A 229 -11.82 -21.34 -8.10
CA LEU A 229 -11.35 -22.54 -7.44
C LEU A 229 -11.32 -22.40 -5.90
N SER A 230 -11.62 -21.23 -5.38
CA SER A 230 -11.49 -20.86 -3.95
C SER A 230 -12.83 -20.92 -3.17
#